data_4c032663f3fbe50c5a0747265e2a9f43
#
_entry.id   4c032663f3fbe50c5a0747265e2a9f43
#
_cell.length_a   1.000
_cell.length_b   1.000
_cell.length_c   1.000
_cell.angle_alpha   90.00
_cell.angle_beta   90.00
_cell.angle_gamma   90.00
#
_symmetry.space_group_name_H-M   'P 1'
#
loop_
_entity.id
_entity.type
_entity.pdbx_description
1 polymer ?
#
loop_
_entity_poly.entity_id
_entity_poly.type
_entity_poly.pdbx_seq_one_letter_code
_entity_poly.pdbx_strand_id
1 'polypeptide(L)'
;MDKPLTKPTIHKVETVARSRLFSVESVDLEFSNGERRVYERMRPSTREAVMIVPIVDDHLILIREYAVGTESYELGFSKGLIDAGETVFEAANRELKEEVGFGANNLTFLKKLGMAPSYFSSKMNIVVAEDLYPESLPGDEPEPLPQVRWPLAQMLTLLEDPDFNEARNVSALFLVREWLKAQGRLSE
;
A
#
# COMPACT_ATOMS: atom_id res chain seq x y z
N MET A 1 22.21 12.35 27.84
CA MET A 1 20.78 12.20 27.45
C MET A 1 20.55 13.10 26.27
N ASP A 2 20.24 12.53 25.12
CA ASP A 2 19.97 13.31 23.91
C ASP A 2 18.69 14.13 24.11
N LYS A 3 18.75 15.41 23.78
CA LYS A 3 17.61 16.31 23.84
C LYS A 3 16.53 15.76 22.89
N PRO A 4 15.26 15.61 23.32
CA PRO A 4 14.23 15.08 22.45
C PRO A 4 14.09 15.96 21.21
N LEU A 5 13.96 15.34 20.04
CA LEU A 5 13.75 16.05 18.79
C LEU A 5 12.44 16.84 18.84
N THR A 6 12.52 18.13 18.60
CA THR A 6 11.38 19.05 18.53
C THR A 6 11.01 19.24 17.06
N LYS A 7 9.70 19.15 16.77
CA LYS A 7 9.21 19.43 15.40
C LYS A 7 9.54 20.88 15.03
N PRO A 8 9.91 21.13 13.75
CA PRO A 8 10.08 22.47 13.25
C PRO A 8 8.79 23.30 13.36
N THR A 9 8.93 24.60 13.53
CA THR A 9 7.81 25.54 13.44
C THR A 9 7.49 25.80 11.98
N ILE A 10 6.25 25.61 11.58
CA ILE A 10 5.77 25.95 10.23
C ILE A 10 5.31 27.42 10.26
N HIS A 11 5.94 28.25 9.45
CA HIS A 11 5.62 29.68 9.33
C HIS A 11 4.61 29.95 8.21
N LYS A 12 4.74 29.24 7.08
CA LYS A 12 3.86 29.42 5.90
C LYS A 12 3.66 28.11 5.18
N VAL A 13 2.44 27.91 4.68
CA VAL A 13 2.11 26.87 3.72
C VAL A 13 1.40 27.54 2.56
N GLU A 14 1.85 27.27 1.34
CA GLU A 14 1.30 27.86 0.12
C GLU A 14 1.19 26.81 -0.97
N THR A 15 0.05 26.76 -1.68
CA THR A 15 -0.09 25.92 -2.85
C THR A 15 0.65 26.54 -4.02
N VAL A 16 1.68 25.89 -4.52
CA VAL A 16 2.54 26.38 -5.61
C VAL A 16 2.24 25.75 -6.96
N ALA A 17 1.60 24.58 -6.98
CA ALA A 17 1.12 23.95 -8.20
C ALA A 17 -0.15 23.13 -7.93
N ARG A 18 -1.00 23.02 -8.96
CA ARG A 18 -2.23 22.22 -8.89
C ARG A 18 -2.57 21.63 -10.24
N SER A 19 -2.88 20.34 -10.25
CA SER A 19 -3.49 19.62 -11.37
C SER A 19 -4.87 19.07 -10.94
N ARG A 20 -5.50 18.26 -11.80
CA ARG A 20 -6.73 17.56 -11.44
C ARG A 20 -6.53 16.63 -10.22
N LEU A 21 -5.41 15.93 -10.18
CA LEU A 21 -5.13 14.90 -9.17
C LEU A 21 -4.21 15.40 -8.05
N PHE A 22 -3.23 16.25 -8.36
CA PHE A 22 -2.16 16.63 -7.46
C PHE A 22 -2.24 18.10 -7.05
N SER A 23 -1.88 18.38 -5.80
CA SER A 23 -1.61 19.73 -5.30
C SER A 23 -0.27 19.72 -4.58
N VAL A 24 0.65 20.57 -5.01
CA VAL A 24 1.96 20.74 -4.40
C VAL A 24 1.93 21.95 -3.48
N GLU A 25 2.41 21.79 -2.26
CA GLU A 25 2.54 22.84 -1.26
C GLU A 25 4.02 23.13 -0.99
N SER A 26 4.36 24.43 -0.96
CA SER A 26 5.60 24.96 -0.40
C SER A 26 5.41 25.20 1.09
N VAL A 27 6.34 24.74 1.92
CA VAL A 27 6.27 24.82 3.38
C VAL A 27 7.53 25.53 3.91
N ASP A 28 7.38 26.76 4.38
CA ASP A 28 8.44 27.51 5.07
C ASP A 28 8.45 27.10 6.55
N LEU A 29 9.57 26.58 7.00
CA LEU A 29 9.71 26.08 8.36
C LEU A 29 11.07 26.42 8.98
N GLU A 30 11.08 26.44 10.31
CA GLU A 30 12.25 26.74 11.12
C GLU A 30 12.50 25.60 12.12
N PHE A 31 13.70 25.05 12.10
CA PHE A 31 14.16 24.03 13.02
C PHE A 31 14.50 24.60 14.40
N SER A 32 14.62 23.75 15.41
CA SER A 32 14.92 24.12 16.79
C SER A 32 16.30 24.80 16.99
N ASN A 33 17.18 24.72 16.00
CA ASN A 33 18.47 25.38 15.95
C ASN A 33 18.43 26.75 15.27
N GLY A 34 17.25 27.24 14.84
CA GLY A 34 17.06 28.50 14.15
C GLY A 34 17.24 28.44 12.62
N GLU A 35 17.63 27.26 12.08
CA GLU A 35 17.79 27.09 10.63
C GLU A 35 16.44 27.09 9.91
N ARG A 36 16.30 27.92 8.89
CA ARG A 36 15.12 27.99 8.03
C ARG A 36 15.32 27.23 6.75
N ARG A 37 14.26 26.53 6.32
CA ARG A 37 14.20 25.80 5.04
C ARG A 37 12.81 25.91 4.44
N VAL A 38 12.78 25.86 3.12
CA VAL A 38 11.55 25.74 2.35
C VAL A 38 11.55 24.34 1.74
N TYR A 39 10.53 23.55 2.06
CA TYR A 39 10.31 22.22 1.48
C TYR A 39 9.06 22.21 0.62
N GLU A 40 9.03 21.28 -0.31
CA GLU A 40 7.82 21.00 -1.06
C GLU A 40 7.26 19.64 -0.67
N ARG A 41 5.93 19.56 -0.65
CA ARG A 41 5.20 18.30 -0.41
C ARG A 41 3.91 18.26 -1.21
N MET A 42 3.41 17.07 -1.42
CA MET A 42 2.01 16.91 -1.84
C MET A 42 1.09 17.34 -0.70
N ARG A 43 -0.03 18.02 -1.03
CA ARG A 43 -1.02 18.38 -0.02
C ARG A 43 -1.40 17.15 0.80
N PRO A 44 -1.35 17.23 2.14
CA PRO A 44 -1.73 16.11 2.99
C PRO A 44 -3.15 15.62 2.71
N SER A 45 -3.30 14.30 2.56
CA SER A 45 -4.59 13.63 2.44
C SER A 45 -4.92 12.90 3.75
N THR A 46 -6.18 12.89 4.12
CA THR A 46 -6.71 12.05 5.20
C THR A 46 -7.13 10.67 4.72
N ARG A 47 -7.21 10.45 3.39
CA ARG A 47 -7.56 9.15 2.81
C ARG A 47 -6.36 8.22 2.94
N GLU A 48 -6.64 7.03 3.43
CA GLU A 48 -5.69 5.92 3.49
C GLU A 48 -6.00 4.92 2.39
N ALA A 49 -5.09 3.99 2.17
CA ALA A 49 -5.28 2.88 1.25
C ALA A 49 -5.07 1.55 1.98
N VAL A 50 -5.57 0.49 1.40
CA VAL A 50 -5.35 -0.89 1.83
C VAL A 50 -4.67 -1.68 0.71
N MET A 51 -3.77 -2.57 1.07
CA MET A 51 -3.20 -3.60 0.21
C MET A 51 -3.54 -4.95 0.80
N ILE A 52 -4.08 -5.83 0.00
CA ILE A 52 -4.56 -7.13 0.40
C ILE A 52 -3.61 -8.20 -0.14
N VAL A 53 -3.15 -9.09 0.73
CA VAL A 53 -2.38 -10.26 0.35
C VAL A 53 -3.27 -11.50 0.48
N PRO A 54 -3.90 -11.94 -0.62
CA PRO A 54 -4.78 -13.09 -0.60
C PRO A 54 -3.98 -14.40 -0.59
N ILE A 55 -4.38 -15.32 0.27
CA ILE A 55 -3.78 -16.66 0.37
C ILE A 55 -4.87 -17.70 0.16
N VAL A 56 -4.68 -18.59 -0.81
CA VAL A 56 -5.57 -19.72 -1.09
C VAL A 56 -4.76 -20.93 -1.56
N ASP A 57 -5.06 -22.12 -1.04
CA ASP A 57 -4.42 -23.39 -1.42
C ASP A 57 -2.88 -23.30 -1.44
N ASP A 58 -2.28 -22.72 -0.39
CA ASP A 58 -0.84 -22.48 -0.26
C ASP A 58 -0.22 -21.62 -1.39
N HIS A 59 -1.02 -20.71 -1.98
CA HIS A 59 -0.56 -19.75 -2.97
C HIS A 59 -0.95 -18.32 -2.58
N LEU A 60 -0.06 -17.38 -2.90
CA LEU A 60 -0.41 -15.97 -3.01
C LEU A 60 -1.16 -15.72 -4.31
N ILE A 61 -2.14 -14.83 -4.28
CA ILE A 61 -2.76 -14.31 -5.51
C ILE A 61 -2.25 -12.90 -5.74
N LEU A 62 -1.66 -12.68 -6.91
CA LEU A 62 -1.21 -11.37 -7.39
C LEU A 62 -2.02 -10.99 -8.63
N ILE A 63 -1.96 -9.73 -8.98
CA ILE A 63 -2.58 -9.16 -10.19
C ILE A 63 -1.53 -8.44 -11.02
N ARG A 64 -1.79 -8.31 -12.33
CA ARG A 64 -1.03 -7.42 -13.22
C ARG A 64 -1.88 -6.21 -13.53
N GLU A 65 -1.36 -5.03 -13.21
CA GLU A 65 -2.03 -3.75 -13.39
C GLU A 65 -1.12 -2.76 -14.12
N TYR A 66 -1.68 -2.00 -15.05
CA TYR A 66 -0.92 -0.98 -15.76
C TYR A 66 -0.61 0.23 -14.87
N ALA A 67 0.65 0.54 -14.72
CA ALA A 67 1.14 1.68 -13.95
C ALA A 67 1.63 2.79 -14.91
N VAL A 68 0.88 3.88 -15.00
CA VAL A 68 1.23 5.00 -15.89
C VAL A 68 2.56 5.68 -15.54
N GLY A 69 3.00 5.57 -14.28
CA GLY A 69 4.27 6.15 -13.83
C GLY A 69 5.50 5.44 -14.35
N THR A 70 5.39 4.14 -14.65
CA THR A 70 6.45 3.29 -15.21
C THR A 70 6.16 2.89 -16.66
N GLU A 71 4.95 3.20 -17.16
CA GLU A 71 4.46 2.82 -18.48
C GLU A 71 4.54 1.29 -18.72
N SER A 72 4.29 0.50 -17.66
CA SER A 72 4.42 -0.96 -17.67
C SER A 72 3.29 -1.63 -16.88
N TYR A 73 3.09 -2.94 -17.14
CA TYR A 73 2.24 -3.79 -16.32
C TYR A 73 3.05 -4.33 -15.15
N GLU A 74 2.74 -3.83 -13.97
CA GLU A 74 3.39 -4.23 -12.72
C GLU A 74 2.70 -5.45 -12.10
N LEU A 75 3.49 -6.38 -11.56
CA LEU A 75 2.99 -7.49 -10.77
C LEU A 75 2.91 -7.06 -9.30
N GLY A 76 1.77 -7.28 -8.66
CA GLY A 76 1.61 -6.87 -7.27
C GLY A 76 0.37 -7.44 -6.60
N PHE A 77 0.15 -7.03 -5.38
CA PHE A 77 -1.04 -7.36 -4.61
C PHE A 77 -2.17 -6.38 -4.90
N SER A 78 -3.42 -6.87 -4.80
CA SER A 78 -4.65 -6.07 -4.86
C SER A 78 -4.59 -4.91 -3.86
N LYS A 79 -5.02 -3.72 -4.27
CA LYS A 79 -4.94 -2.52 -3.44
C LYS A 79 -5.89 -1.44 -3.90
N GLY A 80 -6.44 -0.67 -2.96
CA GLY A 80 -7.23 0.48 -3.30
C GLY A 80 -7.43 1.46 -2.15
N LEU A 81 -8.24 2.47 -2.35
CA LEU A 81 -8.51 3.50 -1.36
C LEU A 81 -9.57 3.01 -0.36
N ILE A 82 -9.41 3.40 0.89
CA ILE A 82 -10.45 3.25 1.90
C ILE A 82 -11.44 4.40 1.72
N ASP A 83 -12.69 4.08 1.42
CA ASP A 83 -13.72 5.05 1.20
C ASP A 83 -14.25 5.65 2.51
N ALA A 84 -14.94 6.79 2.40
CA ALA A 84 -15.48 7.47 3.57
C ALA A 84 -16.51 6.60 4.28
N GLY A 85 -16.24 6.27 5.53
CA GLY A 85 -17.11 5.43 6.36
C GLY A 85 -16.74 3.95 6.39
N GLU A 86 -15.83 3.50 5.51
CA GLU A 86 -15.32 2.13 5.55
C GLU A 86 -14.26 1.95 6.64
N THR A 87 -14.27 0.78 7.24
CA THR A 87 -13.13 0.24 7.99
C THR A 87 -12.07 -0.31 7.03
N VAL A 88 -10.85 -0.54 7.53
CA VAL A 88 -9.77 -1.17 6.75
C VAL A 88 -10.20 -2.54 6.20
N PHE A 89 -10.98 -3.31 6.97
CA PHE A 89 -11.42 -4.66 6.57
C PHE A 89 -12.56 -4.62 5.55
N GLU A 90 -13.48 -3.66 5.64
CA GLU A 90 -14.52 -3.49 4.64
C GLU A 90 -13.92 -3.09 3.29
N ALA A 91 -13.01 -2.11 3.27
CA ALA A 91 -12.28 -1.73 2.08
C ALA A 91 -11.46 -2.90 1.52
N ALA A 92 -10.73 -3.65 2.37
CA ALA A 92 -9.96 -4.82 1.92
C ALA A 92 -10.84 -5.86 1.23
N ASN A 93 -12.01 -6.15 1.81
CA ASN A 93 -12.92 -7.15 1.24
C ASN A 93 -13.60 -6.66 -0.04
N ARG A 94 -13.89 -5.36 -0.15
CA ARG A 94 -14.45 -4.74 -1.36
C ARG A 94 -13.43 -4.80 -2.50
N GLU A 95 -12.21 -4.30 -2.31
CA GLU A 95 -11.14 -4.30 -3.31
C GLU A 95 -10.78 -5.72 -3.77
N LEU A 96 -10.74 -6.69 -2.83
CA LEU A 96 -10.52 -8.10 -3.17
C LEU A 96 -11.61 -8.65 -4.09
N LYS A 97 -12.88 -8.28 -3.90
CA LYS A 97 -13.99 -8.68 -4.74
C LYS A 97 -13.97 -7.99 -6.11
N GLU A 98 -13.57 -6.74 -6.16
CA GLU A 98 -13.49 -5.94 -7.38
C GLU A 98 -12.33 -6.41 -8.27
N GLU A 99 -11.12 -6.54 -7.73
CA GLU A 99 -9.91 -6.80 -8.49
C GLU A 99 -9.61 -8.31 -8.68
N VAL A 100 -10.00 -9.15 -7.71
CA VAL A 100 -9.63 -10.58 -7.70
C VAL A 100 -10.83 -11.49 -7.84
N GLY A 101 -12.05 -11.02 -7.58
CA GLY A 101 -13.26 -11.81 -7.68
C GLY A 101 -13.50 -12.76 -6.51
N PHE A 102 -12.92 -12.47 -5.36
CA PHE A 102 -13.10 -13.22 -4.12
C PHE A 102 -13.45 -12.29 -2.95
N GLY A 103 -14.30 -12.76 -2.04
CA GLY A 103 -14.39 -12.24 -0.69
C GLY A 103 -13.54 -13.09 0.25
N ALA A 104 -13.29 -12.61 1.45
CA ALA A 104 -12.56 -13.33 2.50
C ALA A 104 -13.35 -13.36 3.80
N ASN A 105 -13.42 -14.53 4.45
CA ASN A 105 -14.00 -14.68 5.79
C ASN A 105 -12.99 -14.28 6.88
N ASN A 106 -11.69 -14.42 6.62
CA ASN A 106 -10.63 -14.11 7.57
C ASN A 106 -9.73 -13.00 7.03
N LEU A 107 -9.74 -11.85 7.71
CA LEU A 107 -8.89 -10.70 7.39
C LEU A 107 -7.99 -10.40 8.59
N THR A 108 -6.69 -10.36 8.39
CA THR A 108 -5.70 -10.06 9.43
C THR A 108 -4.92 -8.81 9.08
N PHE A 109 -5.05 -7.76 9.91
CA PHE A 109 -4.23 -6.56 9.78
C PHE A 109 -2.79 -6.83 10.23
N LEU A 110 -1.81 -6.52 9.39
CA LEU A 110 -0.40 -6.69 9.73
C LEU A 110 0.26 -5.37 10.15
N LYS A 111 0.19 -4.36 9.29
CA LYS A 111 0.91 -3.11 9.52
C LYS A 111 0.37 -1.95 8.68
N LYS A 112 0.48 -0.74 9.25
CA LYS A 112 0.28 0.51 8.52
C LYS A 112 1.66 1.08 8.12
N LEU A 113 1.88 1.27 6.83
CA LEU A 113 3.11 1.80 6.26
C LEU A 113 2.96 3.26 5.85
N GLY A 114 4.03 4.05 6.00
CA GLY A 114 4.17 5.35 5.33
C GLY A 114 4.73 5.13 3.94
N MET A 115 4.20 5.85 2.95
CA MET A 115 4.59 5.66 1.55
C MET A 115 5.95 6.31 1.24
N ALA A 116 5.98 7.62 1.22
CA ALA A 116 7.20 8.41 1.02
C ALA A 116 7.09 9.68 1.89
N PRO A 117 7.41 9.59 3.20
CA PRO A 117 7.09 10.63 4.19
C PRO A 117 7.76 11.97 3.93
N SER A 118 8.80 12.02 3.10
CA SER A 118 9.40 13.28 2.66
C SER A 118 8.48 14.10 1.74
N TYR A 119 7.54 13.45 1.05
CA TYR A 119 6.68 14.07 0.04
C TYR A 119 5.20 13.82 0.27
N PHE A 120 4.83 12.69 0.86
CA PHE A 120 3.43 12.27 1.01
C PHE A 120 3.08 11.98 2.47
N SER A 121 1.86 12.31 2.86
CA SER A 121 1.27 11.88 4.13
C SER A 121 0.56 10.53 4.02
N SER A 122 0.40 9.99 2.82
CA SER A 122 -0.39 8.80 2.52
C SER A 122 0.09 7.57 3.30
N LYS A 123 -0.88 6.76 3.70
CA LYS A 123 -0.66 5.51 4.45
C LYS A 123 -1.25 4.34 3.67
N MET A 124 -0.58 3.19 3.77
CA MET A 124 -1.02 1.91 3.25
C MET A 124 -1.18 0.92 4.39
N ASN A 125 -2.37 0.35 4.52
CA ASN A 125 -2.68 -0.69 5.50
C ASN A 125 -2.48 -2.05 4.83
N ILE A 126 -1.63 -2.90 5.38
CA ILE A 126 -1.36 -4.25 4.85
C ILE A 126 -2.25 -5.24 5.58
N VAL A 127 -3.05 -5.99 4.81
CA VAL A 127 -4.01 -6.98 5.28
C VAL A 127 -3.78 -8.30 4.59
N VAL A 128 -3.74 -9.40 5.34
CA VAL A 128 -3.79 -10.76 4.79
C VAL A 128 -5.25 -11.19 4.70
N ALA A 129 -5.63 -11.82 3.60
CA ALA A 129 -6.95 -12.39 3.36
C ALA A 129 -6.85 -13.92 3.20
N GLU A 130 -7.61 -14.65 3.99
CA GLU A 130 -7.66 -16.11 3.99
C GLU A 130 -9.13 -16.59 4.04
N ASP A 131 -9.34 -17.88 3.82
CA ASP A 131 -10.68 -18.48 3.73
C ASP A 131 -11.52 -17.73 2.68
N LEU A 132 -10.97 -17.71 1.46
CA LEU A 132 -11.55 -16.98 0.34
C LEU A 132 -12.78 -17.73 -0.21
N TYR A 133 -13.80 -16.96 -0.58
CA TYR A 133 -15.00 -17.46 -1.25
C TYR A 133 -15.27 -16.66 -2.53
N PRO A 134 -15.81 -17.31 -3.59
CA PRO A 134 -16.09 -16.64 -4.87
C PRO A 134 -17.17 -15.54 -4.69
N GLU A 135 -16.82 -14.32 -4.91
CA GLU A 135 -17.73 -13.17 -5.00
C GLU A 135 -17.04 -12.04 -5.76
N SER A 136 -17.63 -11.57 -6.84
CA SER A 136 -17.10 -10.50 -7.67
C SER A 136 -18.01 -9.27 -7.60
N LEU A 137 -17.39 -8.10 -7.50
CA LEU A 137 -18.05 -6.81 -7.64
C LEU A 137 -17.55 -6.12 -8.92
N PRO A 138 -18.33 -5.19 -9.49
CA PRO A 138 -17.84 -4.34 -10.56
C PRO A 138 -16.71 -3.43 -10.03
N GLY A 139 -15.50 -3.54 -10.63
CA GLY A 139 -14.39 -2.63 -10.39
C GLY A 139 -14.44 -1.39 -11.30
N ASP A 140 -13.50 -0.49 -11.12
CA ASP A 140 -13.32 0.72 -11.94
C ASP A 140 -12.12 0.62 -12.90
N GLU A 141 -11.44 -0.54 -12.93
CA GLU A 141 -10.36 -0.79 -13.87
C GLU A 141 -10.88 -0.85 -15.31
N PRO A 142 -10.13 -0.25 -16.27
CA PRO A 142 -10.52 -0.19 -17.68
C PRO A 142 -10.50 -1.56 -18.37
N GLU A 143 -9.81 -2.53 -17.80
CA GLU A 143 -9.68 -3.90 -18.31
C GLU A 143 -9.58 -4.91 -17.17
N PRO A 144 -9.92 -6.19 -17.41
CA PRO A 144 -9.75 -7.23 -16.41
C PRO A 144 -8.30 -7.41 -15.99
N LEU A 145 -8.05 -7.51 -14.68
CA LEU A 145 -6.71 -7.70 -14.12
C LEU A 145 -6.28 -9.17 -14.19
N PRO A 146 -5.25 -9.54 -14.98
CA PRO A 146 -4.74 -10.89 -15.01
C PRO A 146 -4.20 -11.32 -13.65
N GLN A 147 -4.67 -12.48 -13.16
CA GLN A 147 -4.24 -13.03 -11.88
C GLN A 147 -3.05 -13.97 -12.05
N VAL A 148 -2.13 -13.94 -11.10
CA VAL A 148 -0.97 -14.83 -11.00
C VAL A 148 -1.01 -15.52 -9.65
N ARG A 149 -1.00 -16.87 -9.66
CA ARG A 149 -0.88 -17.68 -8.43
C ARG A 149 0.58 -18.03 -8.20
N TRP A 150 1.09 -17.71 -7.01
CA TRP A 150 2.49 -17.93 -6.64
C TRP A 150 2.61 -18.78 -5.39
N PRO A 151 3.32 -19.94 -5.43
CA PRO A 151 3.39 -20.84 -4.28
C PRO A 151 4.03 -20.15 -3.06
N LEU A 152 3.43 -20.30 -1.88
CA LEU A 152 3.98 -19.76 -0.62
C LEU A 152 5.40 -20.26 -0.34
N ALA A 153 5.67 -21.53 -0.64
CA ALA A 153 7.00 -22.12 -0.46
C ALA A 153 8.09 -21.44 -1.31
N GLN A 154 7.70 -20.74 -2.37
CA GLN A 154 8.59 -20.03 -3.29
C GLN A 154 8.38 -18.51 -3.26
N MET A 155 7.70 -17.99 -2.23
CA MET A 155 7.31 -16.57 -2.22
C MET A 155 8.48 -15.60 -2.40
N LEU A 156 9.68 -15.94 -1.94
CA LEU A 156 10.85 -15.07 -2.10
C LEU A 156 11.40 -15.02 -3.54
N THR A 157 11.07 -15.99 -4.40
CA THR A 157 11.46 -15.91 -5.81
C THR A 157 10.68 -14.83 -6.58
N LEU A 158 9.61 -14.27 -6.00
CA LEU A 158 8.98 -13.02 -6.50
C LEU A 158 9.97 -11.86 -6.60
N LEU A 159 10.98 -11.82 -5.72
CA LEU A 159 12.00 -10.76 -5.74
C LEU A 159 12.94 -10.84 -6.97
N GLU A 160 12.91 -11.96 -7.70
CA GLU A 160 13.66 -12.16 -8.94
C GLU A 160 12.82 -11.78 -10.17
N ASP A 161 11.50 -11.62 -10.02
CA ASP A 161 10.61 -11.18 -11.10
C ASP A 161 10.77 -9.66 -11.31
N PRO A 162 11.19 -9.20 -12.50
CA PRO A 162 11.42 -7.78 -12.78
C PRO A 162 10.16 -6.92 -12.67
N ASP A 163 8.98 -7.51 -12.84
CA ASP A 163 7.70 -6.80 -12.75
C ASP A 163 7.22 -6.68 -11.29
N PHE A 164 7.84 -7.42 -10.33
CA PHE A 164 7.54 -7.35 -8.89
C PHE A 164 8.58 -6.48 -8.16
N ASN A 165 8.61 -5.20 -8.43
CA ASN A 165 9.65 -4.29 -7.93
C ASN A 165 9.12 -3.12 -7.08
N GLU A 166 7.81 -2.94 -6.99
CA GLU A 166 7.21 -1.84 -6.25
C GLU A 166 7.41 -2.02 -4.74
N ALA A 167 7.92 -0.98 -4.06
CA ALA A 167 8.37 -1.05 -2.67
C ALA A 167 7.29 -1.51 -1.67
N ARG A 168 6.00 -1.19 -1.91
CA ARG A 168 4.89 -1.62 -1.04
C ARG A 168 4.66 -3.12 -1.15
N ASN A 169 4.71 -3.67 -2.38
CA ASN A 169 4.57 -5.09 -2.65
C ASN A 169 5.70 -5.88 -2.00
N VAL A 170 6.95 -5.42 -2.14
CA VAL A 170 8.11 -6.01 -1.49
C VAL A 170 7.97 -5.97 0.04
N SER A 171 7.54 -4.83 0.60
CA SER A 171 7.30 -4.70 2.05
C SER A 171 6.20 -5.63 2.54
N ALA A 172 5.09 -5.75 1.79
CA ALA A 172 3.98 -6.65 2.13
C ALA A 172 4.42 -8.11 2.09
N LEU A 173 5.22 -8.51 1.06
CA LEU A 173 5.78 -9.85 0.95
C LEU A 173 6.57 -10.24 2.20
N PHE A 174 7.50 -9.38 2.66
CA PHE A 174 8.27 -9.65 3.87
C PHE A 174 7.42 -9.66 5.14
N LEU A 175 6.44 -8.77 5.28
CA LEU A 175 5.53 -8.76 6.42
C LEU A 175 4.72 -10.06 6.50
N VAL A 176 4.18 -10.52 5.38
CA VAL A 176 3.42 -11.77 5.29
C VAL A 176 4.31 -12.96 5.57
N ARG A 177 5.53 -12.98 5.03
CA ARG A 177 6.50 -14.05 5.32
C ARG A 177 6.75 -14.19 6.82
N GLU A 178 7.08 -13.10 7.50
CA GLU A 178 7.36 -13.15 8.94
C GLU A 178 6.10 -13.51 9.75
N TRP A 179 4.93 -13.08 9.33
CA TRP A 179 3.66 -13.47 9.93
C TRP A 179 3.38 -14.99 9.78
N LEU A 180 3.61 -15.56 8.58
CA LEU A 180 3.47 -17.00 8.32
C LEU A 180 4.49 -17.83 9.11
N LYS A 181 5.74 -17.38 9.21
CA LYS A 181 6.78 -18.01 10.04
C LYS A 181 6.39 -18.05 11.51
N ALA A 182 5.87 -16.95 12.05
CA ALA A 182 5.41 -16.88 13.44
C ALA A 182 4.27 -17.88 13.75
N GLN A 183 3.54 -18.32 12.71
CA GLN A 183 2.49 -19.33 12.80
C GLN A 183 3.00 -20.78 12.51
N GLY A 184 4.28 -20.95 12.22
CA GLY A 184 4.85 -22.23 11.83
C GLY A 184 4.43 -22.75 10.45
N ARG A 185 3.92 -21.85 9.58
CA ARG A 185 3.42 -22.18 8.22
C ARG A 185 4.50 -22.06 7.14
N LEU A 186 5.64 -21.46 7.47
CA LEU A 186 6.85 -21.45 6.64
C LEU A 186 8.05 -21.87 7.48
N SER A 187 8.93 -22.67 6.89
CA SER A 187 10.25 -22.97 7.45
C SER A 187 11.20 -21.77 7.29
N GLU A 188 12.30 -21.77 8.02
CA GLU A 188 13.32 -20.73 7.96
C GLU A 188 13.95 -20.57 6.57
#